data_4ee68d8df7183a354f61e8eb4cd751a3
#
_entry.id   4ee68d8df7183a354f61e8eb4cd751a3
#
_cell.length_a   1.000
_cell.length_b   1.000
_cell.length_c   1.000
_cell.angle_alpha   90.00
_cell.angle_beta   90.00
_cell.angle_gamma   90.00
#
_symmetry.space_group_name_H-M   'P 1'
#
loop_
_entity.id
_entity.type
_entity.pdbx_description
1 polymer ?
#
loop_
_entity_poly.entity_id
_entity_poly.type
_entity_poly.pdbx_seq_one_letter_code
_entity_poly.pdbx_strand_id
1 'polypeptide(L)'
;MAFINREILTFNYPEAKGVVVCGDIHGAFEEMVFKLCVQYGMTDTLLIVAGDCGFGFEKSGYYEQVFNKISRRLTKANNWVVMIRGNHDDPAYFQEQRIHHERFRSIPDYSIVTACGHTILCIGGATSIDRTYRLAVDSRPHSDQTACYWADEMPYYDEEVLSAINAQFKVDTVVTHTSPSFCELITKEGLMGWAKRDVTLLEDCEKERAILDRIFDTLFEAGQPLAHWFYGHFHQSWNASIYGVLFSMLDIMEFKEVLRE
;
A
#
# COMPACT_ATOMS: atom_id res chain seq x y z
N MET A 1 25.87 -17.34 -11.16
CA MET A 1 24.83 -16.35 -10.88
C MET A 1 25.24 -15.61 -9.63
N ALA A 2 25.47 -14.29 -9.70
CA ALA A 2 25.79 -13.52 -8.52
C ALA A 2 24.50 -13.37 -7.70
N PHE A 3 24.51 -13.86 -6.47
CA PHE A 3 23.46 -13.57 -5.49
C PHE A 3 23.46 -12.05 -5.28
N ILE A 4 22.51 -11.36 -5.89
CA ILE A 4 22.19 -9.97 -5.52
C ILE A 4 21.50 -10.10 -4.17
N ASN A 5 22.26 -9.93 -3.09
CA ASN A 5 21.71 -9.81 -1.75
C ASN A 5 20.89 -8.52 -1.75
N ARG A 6 19.58 -8.60 -2.07
CA ARG A 6 18.67 -7.46 -1.98
C ARG A 6 18.51 -7.12 -0.51
N GLU A 7 19.04 -5.99 -0.10
CA GLU A 7 18.94 -5.48 1.26
C GLU A 7 17.45 -5.22 1.57
N ILE A 8 16.94 -5.84 2.65
CA ILE A 8 15.59 -5.59 3.13
C ILE A 8 15.57 -4.19 3.75
N LEU A 9 14.81 -3.27 3.15
CA LEU A 9 14.69 -1.93 3.67
C LEU A 9 13.82 -1.93 4.93
N THR A 10 14.35 -1.30 5.99
CA THR A 10 13.70 -1.24 7.30
C THR A 10 13.48 0.20 7.72
N PHE A 11 12.26 0.54 8.10
CA PHE A 11 11.85 1.86 8.55
C PHE A 11 11.37 1.79 10.00
N ASN A 12 12.12 2.40 10.91
CA ASN A 12 11.89 2.28 12.34
C ASN A 12 11.29 3.57 12.92
N TYR A 13 10.19 3.44 13.66
CA TYR A 13 9.48 4.55 14.31
C TYR A 13 9.38 4.32 15.83
N PRO A 14 10.49 4.40 16.57
CA PRO A 14 10.53 4.05 17.99
C PRO A 14 9.74 5.03 18.87
N GLU A 15 9.50 6.25 18.39
CA GLU A 15 8.76 7.28 19.12
C GLU A 15 7.23 7.18 18.91
N ALA A 16 6.78 6.38 17.94
CA ALA A 16 5.36 6.17 17.71
C ALA A 16 4.74 5.39 18.88
N LYS A 17 3.57 5.85 19.35
CA LYS A 17 2.77 5.22 20.41
C LYS A 17 1.53 4.52 19.88
N GLY A 18 1.20 4.74 18.60
CA GLY A 18 0.11 4.09 17.88
C GLY A 18 0.49 3.84 16.43
N VAL A 19 -0.11 2.81 15.86
CA VAL A 19 -0.05 2.52 14.42
C VAL A 19 -1.47 2.48 13.88
N VAL A 20 -1.69 3.18 12.78
CA VAL A 20 -2.97 3.23 12.08
C VAL A 20 -2.74 2.93 10.61
N VAL A 21 -3.60 2.13 10.00
CA VAL A 21 -3.62 1.92 8.56
C VAL A 21 -4.78 2.69 7.95
N CYS A 22 -4.52 3.37 6.84
CA CYS A 22 -5.51 4.10 6.05
C CYS A 22 -5.72 3.38 4.71
N GLY A 23 -6.95 3.29 4.27
CA GLY A 23 -7.26 2.88 2.89
C GLY A 23 -6.82 3.95 1.87
N ASP A 24 -7.34 3.81 0.66
CA ASP A 24 -7.04 4.65 -0.50
C ASP A 24 -7.25 6.14 -0.21
N ILE A 25 -6.37 7.01 -0.74
CA ILE A 25 -6.49 8.46 -0.54
C ILE A 25 -6.63 9.26 -1.84
N HIS A 26 -6.30 8.67 -2.99
CA HIS A 26 -6.43 9.25 -4.34
C HIS A 26 -6.00 10.72 -4.44
N GLY A 27 -4.81 11.05 -3.91
CA GLY A 27 -4.23 12.40 -3.95
C GLY A 27 -4.74 13.36 -2.86
N ALA A 28 -5.68 12.95 -2.00
CA ALA A 28 -6.24 13.79 -0.96
C ALA A 28 -5.33 13.91 0.29
N PHE A 29 -4.03 14.18 0.09
CA PHE A 29 -3.01 14.22 1.15
C PHE A 29 -3.33 15.23 2.27
N GLU A 30 -3.81 16.42 1.91
CA GLU A 30 -4.14 17.47 2.89
C GLU A 30 -5.32 17.07 3.77
N GLU A 31 -6.33 16.41 3.17
CA GLU A 31 -7.50 15.90 3.88
C GLU A 31 -7.12 14.74 4.81
N MET A 32 -6.31 13.80 4.35
CA MET A 32 -5.80 12.70 5.15
C MET A 32 -5.07 13.21 6.41
N VAL A 33 -4.15 14.18 6.24
CA VAL A 33 -3.41 14.76 7.38
C VAL A 33 -4.31 15.60 8.27
N PHE A 34 -5.30 16.28 7.72
CA PHE A 34 -6.32 16.97 8.52
C PHE A 34 -7.13 15.99 9.35
N LYS A 35 -7.56 14.88 8.76
CA LYS A 35 -8.31 13.81 9.43
C LYS A 35 -7.48 13.21 10.58
N LEU A 36 -6.21 12.85 10.31
CA LEU A 36 -5.28 12.32 11.31
C LEU A 36 -5.06 13.28 12.48
N CYS A 37 -4.60 14.49 12.18
CA CYS A 37 -4.07 15.41 13.20
C CYS A 37 -5.12 16.29 13.84
N VAL A 38 -6.27 16.53 13.18
CA VAL A 38 -7.28 17.50 13.64
C VAL A 38 -8.61 16.81 13.96
N GLN A 39 -9.16 16.06 13.01
CA GLN A 39 -10.47 15.43 13.21
C GLN A 39 -10.41 14.35 14.29
N TYR A 40 -9.41 13.46 14.24
CA TYR A 40 -9.19 12.42 15.24
C TYR A 40 -8.24 12.86 16.37
N GLY A 41 -7.52 13.96 16.19
CA GLY A 41 -6.59 14.49 17.20
C GLY A 41 -5.46 13.53 17.57
N MET A 42 -5.07 12.65 16.63
CA MET A 42 -4.03 11.66 16.86
C MET A 42 -2.66 12.31 17.00
N THR A 43 -1.88 11.85 17.97
CA THR A 43 -0.50 12.29 18.23
C THR A 43 0.41 11.08 18.42
N ASP A 44 1.70 11.27 18.19
CA ASP A 44 2.71 10.20 18.30
C ASP A 44 2.32 8.94 17.50
N THR A 45 1.67 9.13 16.34
CA THR A 45 1.06 8.04 15.56
C THR A 45 1.77 7.86 14.22
N LEU A 46 2.07 6.61 13.88
CA LEU A 46 2.46 6.21 12.54
C LEU A 46 1.20 5.87 11.73
N LEU A 47 0.97 6.56 10.63
CA LEU A 47 -0.04 6.23 9.64
C LEU A 47 0.60 5.49 8.46
N ILE A 48 0.06 4.34 8.08
CA ILE A 48 0.44 3.61 6.87
C ILE A 48 -0.71 3.68 5.88
N VAL A 49 -0.49 4.22 4.68
CA VAL A 49 -1.49 4.27 3.60
C VAL A 49 -1.35 3.01 2.76
N ALA A 50 -2.44 2.27 2.62
CA ALA A 50 -2.50 0.96 1.96
C ALA A 50 -2.64 1.07 0.42
N GLY A 51 -1.93 2.01 -0.19
CA GLY A 51 -1.90 2.22 -1.65
C GLY A 51 -2.88 3.27 -2.16
N ASP A 52 -2.91 3.42 -3.48
CA ASP A 52 -3.69 4.44 -4.20
C ASP A 52 -3.51 5.84 -3.60
N CYS A 53 -2.23 6.20 -3.43
CA CYS A 53 -1.83 7.48 -2.87
C CYS A 53 -2.07 8.64 -3.85
N GLY A 54 -1.98 8.38 -5.17
CA GLY A 54 -2.12 9.38 -6.23
C GLY A 54 -0.80 10.00 -6.68
N PHE A 55 0.30 9.26 -6.58
CA PHE A 55 1.59 9.69 -7.10
C PHE A 55 1.71 9.46 -8.61
N GLY A 56 2.32 10.43 -9.32
CA GLY A 56 2.60 10.36 -10.75
C GLY A 56 1.60 11.10 -11.63
N PHE A 57 0.43 11.49 -11.12
CA PHE A 57 -0.61 12.21 -11.89
C PHE A 57 -0.36 13.70 -12.01
N GLU A 58 0.53 14.25 -11.19
CA GLU A 58 0.72 15.69 -11.06
C GLU A 58 2.09 16.13 -11.62
N LYS A 59 2.17 17.39 -11.97
CA LYS A 59 3.40 18.00 -12.51
C LYS A 59 4.52 18.03 -11.46
N SER A 60 5.76 18.11 -11.96
CA SER A 60 6.95 18.27 -11.13
C SER A 60 6.79 19.39 -10.08
N GLY A 61 7.18 19.08 -8.84
CA GLY A 61 7.11 20.02 -7.71
C GLY A 61 5.75 20.07 -6.98
N TYR A 62 4.71 19.43 -7.50
CA TYR A 62 3.39 19.39 -6.82
C TYR A 62 3.48 18.74 -5.44
N TYR A 63 4.08 17.56 -5.34
CA TYR A 63 4.16 16.82 -4.08
C TYR A 63 5.03 17.51 -3.02
N GLU A 64 6.05 18.27 -3.43
CA GLU A 64 6.80 19.15 -2.53
C GLU A 64 5.92 20.27 -1.97
N GLN A 65 5.06 20.84 -2.79
CA GLN A 65 4.10 21.85 -2.32
C GLN A 65 3.09 21.26 -1.34
N VAL A 66 2.60 20.04 -1.61
CA VAL A 66 1.74 19.30 -0.68
C VAL A 66 2.47 19.10 0.65
N PHE A 67 3.70 18.56 0.62
CA PHE A 67 4.48 18.35 1.84
C PHE A 67 4.67 19.65 2.63
N ASN A 68 5.01 20.75 1.98
CA ASN A 68 5.16 22.05 2.65
C ASN A 68 3.90 22.50 3.38
N LYS A 69 2.71 22.17 2.87
CA LYS A 69 1.44 22.50 3.52
C LYS A 69 1.14 21.62 4.73
N ILE A 70 1.46 20.33 4.65
CA ILE A 70 1.10 19.35 5.69
C ILE A 70 2.17 19.18 6.78
N SER A 71 3.44 19.42 6.47
CA SER A 71 4.59 19.15 7.34
C SER A 71 4.47 19.73 8.74
N ARG A 72 3.98 20.98 8.85
CA ARG A 72 3.80 21.64 10.16
C ARG A 72 2.77 20.91 11.05
N ARG A 73 1.70 20.34 10.45
CA ARG A 73 0.70 19.58 11.23
C ARG A 73 1.28 18.27 11.71
N LEU A 74 1.98 17.55 10.84
CA LEU A 74 2.65 16.29 11.20
C LEU A 74 3.67 16.51 12.32
N THR A 75 4.52 17.53 12.21
CA THR A 75 5.52 17.85 13.22
C THR A 75 4.87 18.24 14.56
N LYS A 76 3.83 19.08 14.53
CA LYS A 76 3.14 19.52 15.78
C LYS A 76 2.46 18.36 16.51
N ALA A 77 1.91 17.41 15.76
CA ALA A 77 1.25 16.22 16.29
C ALA A 77 2.22 15.08 16.60
N ASN A 78 3.49 15.21 16.23
CA ASN A 78 4.50 14.15 16.27
C ASN A 78 4.05 12.88 15.53
N ASN A 79 3.43 13.05 14.35
CA ASN A 79 2.94 11.95 13.51
C ASN A 79 3.87 11.70 12.31
N TRP A 80 3.84 10.48 11.81
CA TRP A 80 4.55 10.04 10.61
C TRP A 80 3.57 9.42 9.62
N VAL A 81 3.84 9.55 8.33
CA VAL A 81 3.07 8.93 7.25
C VAL A 81 4.02 8.12 6.38
N VAL A 82 3.70 6.86 6.21
CA VAL A 82 4.35 5.91 5.29
C VAL A 82 3.32 5.46 4.27
N MET A 83 3.73 5.36 3.02
CA MET A 83 2.83 5.03 1.92
C MET A 83 3.41 3.88 1.11
N ILE A 84 2.58 2.87 0.80
CA ILE A 84 2.86 1.84 -0.20
C ILE A 84 2.17 2.19 -1.51
N ARG A 85 2.58 1.61 -2.62
CA ARG A 85 1.94 1.87 -3.92
C ARG A 85 0.62 1.12 -4.07
N GLY A 86 -0.32 1.73 -4.78
CA GLY A 86 -1.49 1.08 -5.34
C GLY A 86 -1.38 0.98 -6.87
N ASN A 87 -2.50 0.73 -7.54
CA ASN A 87 -2.59 0.76 -9.00
C ASN A 87 -2.85 2.18 -9.55
N HIS A 88 -3.19 3.13 -8.68
CA HIS A 88 -3.25 4.57 -8.97
C HIS A 88 -2.00 5.30 -8.47
N ASP A 89 -0.82 4.72 -8.71
CA ASP A 89 0.46 5.29 -8.34
C ASP A 89 1.52 4.95 -9.38
N ASP A 90 2.40 5.90 -9.69
CA ASP A 90 3.63 5.62 -10.44
C ASP A 90 4.59 4.83 -9.55
N PRO A 91 4.89 3.55 -9.87
CA PRO A 91 5.75 2.70 -9.05
C PRO A 91 7.14 3.29 -8.78
N ALA A 92 7.64 4.15 -9.67
CA ALA A 92 8.94 4.79 -9.51
C ALA A 92 9.01 5.72 -8.27
N TYR A 93 7.89 6.29 -7.83
CA TYR A 93 7.87 7.09 -6.59
C TYR A 93 8.20 6.25 -5.36
N PHE A 94 7.91 4.97 -5.38
CA PHE A 94 8.14 4.04 -4.27
C PHE A 94 9.48 3.32 -4.40
N GLN A 95 9.78 2.75 -5.55
CA GLN A 95 11.03 2.03 -5.80
C GLN A 95 12.26 2.91 -5.64
N GLU A 96 12.20 4.17 -6.12
CA GLU A 96 13.27 5.15 -6.02
C GLU A 96 13.17 6.02 -4.75
N GLN A 97 12.16 5.81 -3.92
CA GLN A 97 11.87 6.59 -2.71
C GLN A 97 11.86 8.10 -2.98
N ARG A 98 11.18 8.53 -4.05
CA ARG A 98 11.15 9.94 -4.46
C ARG A 98 10.54 10.86 -3.41
N ILE A 99 9.65 10.33 -2.55
CA ILE A 99 9.13 11.01 -1.37
C ILE A 99 9.82 10.44 -0.13
N HIS A 100 10.78 11.17 0.43
CA HIS A 100 11.65 10.66 1.51
C HIS A 100 11.84 11.65 2.67
N HIS A 101 10.83 12.47 2.94
CA HIS A 101 10.85 13.34 4.12
C HIS A 101 10.77 12.51 5.41
N GLU A 102 11.33 13.02 6.49
CA GLU A 102 11.36 12.33 7.79
C GLU A 102 9.96 11.85 8.24
N ARG A 103 8.93 12.68 8.03
CA ARG A 103 7.57 12.44 8.50
C ARG A 103 6.57 12.12 7.38
N PHE A 104 7.02 11.99 6.15
CA PHE A 104 6.16 11.74 4.99
C PHE A 104 6.97 11.08 3.89
N ARG A 105 6.76 9.78 3.66
CA ARG A 105 7.55 9.01 2.70
C ARG A 105 6.81 7.89 2.00
N SER A 106 7.20 7.64 0.76
CA SER A 106 6.89 6.42 0.03
C SER A 106 7.97 5.36 0.29
N ILE A 107 7.56 4.09 0.36
CA ILE A 107 8.47 2.98 0.60
C ILE A 107 8.33 1.90 -0.48
N PRO A 108 9.43 1.21 -0.86
CA PRO A 108 9.39 0.11 -1.81
C PRO A 108 8.63 -1.11 -1.29
N ASP A 109 8.24 -1.99 -2.20
CA ASP A 109 7.67 -3.29 -1.85
C ASP A 109 8.67 -4.11 -1.03
N TYR A 110 8.14 -5.00 -0.18
CA TYR A 110 8.89 -5.82 0.77
C TYR A 110 9.65 -5.03 1.84
N SER A 111 9.27 -3.79 2.07
CA SER A 111 9.82 -3.03 3.20
C SER A 111 9.26 -3.54 4.53
N ILE A 112 10.10 -3.51 5.56
CA ILE A 112 9.70 -3.76 6.94
C ILE A 112 9.56 -2.43 7.68
N VAL A 113 8.43 -2.22 8.31
CA VAL A 113 8.15 -1.07 9.17
C VAL A 113 8.01 -1.54 10.60
N THR A 114 8.73 -0.90 11.54
CA THR A 114 8.61 -1.23 12.97
C THR A 114 8.13 -0.03 13.76
N ALA A 115 7.07 -0.22 14.53
CA ALA A 115 6.50 0.78 15.43
C ALA A 115 5.66 0.12 16.52
N CYS A 116 5.65 0.66 17.71
CA CYS A 116 4.81 0.17 18.83
C CYS A 116 4.94 -1.33 19.13
N GLY A 117 6.08 -1.94 18.81
CA GLY A 117 6.31 -3.39 18.98
C GLY A 117 5.70 -4.24 17.88
N HIS A 118 5.11 -3.65 16.82
CA HIS A 118 4.73 -4.34 15.60
C HIS A 118 5.88 -4.42 14.62
N THR A 119 5.92 -5.51 13.86
CA THR A 119 6.77 -5.72 12.71
C THR A 119 5.88 -5.92 11.49
N ILE A 120 5.82 -4.91 10.65
CA ILE A 120 4.84 -4.76 9.58
C ILE A 120 5.53 -4.96 8.23
N LEU A 121 5.10 -5.97 7.47
CA LEU A 121 5.53 -6.16 6.08
C LEU A 121 4.62 -5.35 5.15
N CYS A 122 5.23 -4.57 4.27
CA CYS A 122 4.55 -3.69 3.33
C CYS A 122 4.80 -4.12 1.88
N ILE A 123 3.74 -4.41 1.11
CA ILE A 123 3.79 -4.82 -0.29
C ILE A 123 2.65 -4.14 -1.05
N GLY A 124 2.98 -3.34 -2.05
CA GLY A 124 2.00 -2.59 -2.83
C GLY A 124 1.58 -3.26 -4.13
N GLY A 125 0.71 -2.57 -4.86
CA GLY A 125 0.27 -2.91 -6.20
C GLY A 125 -1.06 -3.66 -6.27
N ALA A 126 -1.76 -3.44 -7.39
CA ALA A 126 -2.97 -4.16 -7.79
C ALA A 126 -3.18 -3.98 -9.30
N THR A 127 -4.14 -4.69 -9.87
CA THR A 127 -4.52 -4.60 -11.29
C THR A 127 -5.60 -3.54 -11.49
N SER A 128 -5.35 -2.55 -12.34
CA SER A 128 -6.37 -1.58 -12.76
C SER A 128 -7.41 -2.23 -13.65
N ILE A 129 -8.65 -2.28 -13.22
CA ILE A 129 -9.74 -2.84 -14.04
C ILE A 129 -10.08 -1.98 -15.25
N ASP A 130 -9.75 -0.70 -15.22
CA ASP A 130 -9.98 0.30 -16.28
C ASP A 130 -8.72 0.60 -17.13
N ARG A 131 -7.68 -0.25 -17.07
CA ARG A 131 -6.38 -0.02 -17.72
C ARG A 131 -6.47 0.23 -19.23
N THR A 132 -7.38 -0.40 -19.92
CA THR A 132 -7.60 -0.15 -21.36
C THR A 132 -8.07 1.27 -21.65
N TYR A 133 -8.88 1.86 -20.75
CA TYR A 133 -9.28 3.26 -20.83
C TYR A 133 -8.09 4.19 -20.54
N ARG A 134 -7.31 3.92 -19.51
CA ARG A 134 -6.14 4.71 -19.12
C ARG A 134 -5.08 4.71 -20.21
N LEU A 135 -4.78 3.55 -20.80
CA LEU A 135 -3.89 3.42 -21.97
C LEU A 135 -4.38 4.25 -23.16
N ALA A 136 -5.69 4.25 -23.41
CA ALA A 136 -6.28 5.06 -24.49
C ALA A 136 -6.20 6.57 -24.17
N VAL A 137 -6.21 6.98 -22.92
CA VAL A 137 -5.97 8.36 -22.49
C VAL A 137 -4.52 8.74 -22.71
N ASP A 138 -3.57 7.93 -22.26
CA ASP A 138 -2.12 8.17 -22.37
C ASP A 138 -1.65 8.22 -23.82
N SER A 139 -2.32 7.51 -24.74
CA SER A 139 -2.01 7.51 -26.17
C SER A 139 -2.42 8.79 -26.92
N ARG A 140 -3.17 9.69 -26.27
CA ARG A 140 -3.60 10.95 -26.89
C ARG A 140 -2.46 11.97 -26.93
N PRO A 141 -2.25 12.69 -28.05
CA PRO A 141 -1.20 13.68 -28.14
C PRO A 141 -1.57 14.91 -27.29
N HIS A 142 -1.05 14.99 -26.08
CA HIS A 142 -1.10 16.18 -25.23
C HIS A 142 0.29 16.49 -24.73
N SER A 143 0.75 17.72 -24.92
CA SER A 143 2.10 18.16 -24.60
C SER A 143 2.41 18.28 -23.10
N ASP A 144 1.42 18.15 -22.23
CA ASP A 144 1.54 18.42 -20.79
C ASP A 144 0.92 17.31 -19.91
N GLN A 145 0.55 16.16 -20.47
CA GLN A 145 -0.14 15.11 -19.71
C GLN A 145 0.89 14.19 -19.03
N THR A 146 0.75 14.02 -17.74
CA THR A 146 1.40 12.93 -16.98
C THR A 146 0.77 11.60 -17.34
N ALA A 147 1.53 10.49 -17.28
CA ALA A 147 0.96 9.16 -17.47
C ALA A 147 -0.12 8.88 -16.41
N CYS A 148 -1.11 8.09 -16.76
CA CYS A 148 -2.15 7.66 -15.83
C CYS A 148 -2.27 6.13 -15.72
N TYR A 149 -1.37 5.39 -16.39
CA TYR A 149 -1.25 3.95 -16.31
C TYR A 149 0.22 3.51 -16.33
N TRP A 150 0.56 2.54 -15.51
CA TRP A 150 1.89 1.94 -15.40
C TRP A 150 1.77 0.42 -15.49
N ALA A 151 2.48 -0.19 -16.45
CA ALA A 151 2.35 -1.62 -16.75
C ALA A 151 2.89 -2.54 -15.63
N ASP A 152 3.70 -2.01 -14.72
CA ASP A 152 4.27 -2.69 -13.55
C ASP A 152 3.47 -2.45 -12.26
N GLU A 153 2.16 -2.14 -12.40
CA GLU A 153 1.26 -1.86 -11.28
C GLU A 153 0.99 -3.08 -10.37
N MET A 154 1.06 -4.31 -10.92
CA MET A 154 0.75 -5.53 -10.18
C MET A 154 1.75 -5.81 -9.04
N PRO A 155 1.32 -6.48 -7.94
CA PRO A 155 2.26 -7.07 -6.99
C PRO A 155 3.08 -8.17 -7.68
N TYR A 156 4.20 -8.54 -7.08
CA TYR A 156 5.04 -9.66 -7.53
C TYR A 156 5.43 -10.55 -6.36
N TYR A 157 5.73 -11.81 -6.64
CA TYR A 157 6.24 -12.75 -5.64
C TYR A 157 7.75 -12.84 -5.70
N ASP A 158 8.43 -12.59 -4.58
CA ASP A 158 9.88 -12.70 -4.46
C ASP A 158 10.23 -13.69 -3.34
N GLU A 159 10.53 -14.93 -3.72
CA GLU A 159 10.84 -16.02 -2.79
C GLU A 159 12.11 -15.75 -2.00
N GLU A 160 13.14 -15.16 -2.63
CA GLU A 160 14.42 -14.90 -1.97
C GLU A 160 14.25 -13.84 -0.88
N VAL A 161 13.52 -12.77 -1.17
CA VAL A 161 13.25 -11.69 -0.21
C VAL A 161 12.37 -12.18 0.93
N LEU A 162 11.31 -12.94 0.64
CA LEU A 162 10.43 -13.51 1.68
C LEU A 162 11.18 -14.50 2.58
N SER A 163 12.05 -15.33 2.00
CA SER A 163 12.90 -16.23 2.78
C SER A 163 13.83 -15.45 3.72
N ALA A 164 14.43 -14.36 3.22
CA ALA A 164 15.29 -13.50 4.04
C ALA A 164 14.50 -12.77 5.15
N ILE A 165 13.27 -12.32 4.85
CA ILE A 165 12.37 -11.72 5.84
C ILE A 165 12.02 -12.74 6.92
N ASN A 166 11.64 -13.96 6.54
CA ASN A 166 11.30 -15.03 7.48
C ASN A 166 12.46 -15.41 8.41
N ALA A 167 13.70 -15.31 7.91
CA ALA A 167 14.89 -15.59 8.70
C ALA A 167 15.26 -14.47 9.70
N GLN A 168 14.93 -13.22 9.39
CA GLN A 168 15.43 -12.05 10.13
C GLN A 168 14.36 -11.38 10.98
N PHE A 169 13.08 -11.50 10.63
CA PHE A 169 11.99 -10.76 11.27
C PHE A 169 10.90 -11.69 11.80
N LYS A 170 10.11 -11.17 12.76
CA LYS A 170 8.88 -11.77 13.23
C LYS A 170 7.73 -10.86 12.83
N VAL A 171 7.21 -11.11 11.62
CA VAL A 171 6.12 -10.31 11.04
C VAL A 171 4.80 -10.66 11.70
N ASP A 172 4.19 -9.69 12.37
CA ASP A 172 2.87 -9.83 12.99
C ASP A 172 1.75 -9.17 12.17
N THR A 173 2.11 -8.21 11.33
CA THR A 173 1.16 -7.43 10.54
C THR A 173 1.63 -7.35 9.09
N VAL A 174 0.68 -7.45 8.15
CA VAL A 174 0.93 -7.23 6.71
C VAL A 174 0.02 -6.10 6.22
N VAL A 175 0.57 -5.20 5.41
CA VAL A 175 -0.19 -4.16 4.70
C VAL A 175 0.06 -4.33 3.21
N THR A 176 -1.02 -4.60 2.46
CA THR A 176 -1.00 -4.70 1.00
C THR A 176 -2.00 -3.73 0.38
N HIS A 177 -1.95 -3.51 -0.94
CA HIS A 177 -3.01 -2.73 -1.58
C HIS A 177 -4.20 -3.60 -1.93
N THR A 178 -3.99 -4.76 -2.51
CA THR A 178 -5.03 -5.79 -2.76
C THR A 178 -4.88 -6.96 -1.77
N SER A 179 -5.68 -8.03 -1.92
CA SER A 179 -5.77 -9.10 -0.94
C SER A 179 -5.63 -10.51 -1.54
N PRO A 180 -5.34 -11.55 -0.72
CA PRO A 180 -5.45 -12.94 -1.10
C PRO A 180 -6.82 -13.33 -1.65
N SER A 181 -6.89 -14.41 -2.44
CA SER A 181 -8.11 -14.83 -3.14
C SER A 181 -9.24 -15.28 -2.22
N PHE A 182 -8.92 -15.70 -1.03
CA PHE A 182 -9.88 -16.13 -0.01
C PHE A 182 -10.48 -14.98 0.81
N CYS A 183 -10.08 -13.72 0.54
CA CYS A 183 -10.65 -12.53 1.18
C CYS A 183 -11.74 -11.88 0.32
N GLU A 184 -12.75 -11.30 0.94
CA GLU A 184 -13.69 -10.40 0.28
C GLU A 184 -13.00 -9.02 -0.04
N LEU A 185 -13.36 -8.28 -1.09
CA LEU A 185 -14.27 -8.71 -2.15
C LEU A 185 -13.55 -9.66 -3.12
N ILE A 186 -14.28 -10.68 -3.56
CA ILE A 186 -13.75 -11.61 -4.57
C ILE A 186 -13.56 -10.90 -5.92
N THR A 187 -14.42 -9.94 -6.24
CA THR A 187 -14.34 -9.16 -7.50
C THR A 187 -14.60 -7.68 -7.23
N LYS A 188 -13.80 -6.81 -7.84
CA LYS A 188 -14.02 -5.36 -7.82
C LYS A 188 -15.26 -4.99 -8.61
N GLU A 189 -16.05 -4.03 -8.12
CA GLU A 189 -17.22 -3.51 -8.82
C GLU A 189 -16.85 -3.03 -10.24
N GLY A 190 -17.69 -3.37 -11.22
CA GLY A 190 -17.45 -3.00 -12.62
C GLY A 190 -16.53 -3.93 -13.42
N LEU A 191 -15.81 -4.87 -12.77
CA LEU A 191 -14.85 -5.77 -13.41
C LEU A 191 -15.42 -6.45 -14.68
N MET A 192 -16.61 -7.04 -14.59
CA MET A 192 -17.24 -7.73 -15.74
C MET A 192 -17.59 -6.81 -16.92
N GLY A 193 -17.79 -5.52 -16.65
CA GLY A 193 -17.99 -4.50 -17.69
C GLY A 193 -16.71 -4.21 -18.47
N TRP A 194 -15.60 -4.10 -17.75
CA TRP A 194 -14.28 -3.86 -18.34
C TRP A 194 -13.70 -5.10 -19.05
N ALA A 195 -13.92 -6.29 -18.51
CA ALA A 195 -13.47 -7.55 -19.10
C ALA A 195 -14.01 -7.81 -20.51
N LYS A 196 -15.13 -7.17 -20.89
CA LYS A 196 -15.63 -7.23 -22.28
C LYS A 196 -14.70 -6.52 -23.28
N ARG A 197 -13.84 -5.63 -22.83
CA ARG A 197 -12.92 -4.83 -23.64
C ARG A 197 -11.46 -5.23 -23.44
N ASP A 198 -11.18 -5.93 -22.35
CA ASP A 198 -9.85 -6.41 -21.98
C ASP A 198 -9.90 -7.90 -21.71
N VAL A 199 -9.44 -8.69 -22.70
CA VAL A 199 -9.60 -10.15 -22.71
C VAL A 199 -8.72 -10.85 -21.67
N THR A 200 -7.66 -10.22 -21.17
CA THR A 200 -6.76 -10.79 -20.16
C THR A 200 -7.06 -10.31 -18.74
N LEU A 201 -7.96 -9.34 -18.57
CA LEU A 201 -8.20 -8.69 -17.30
C LEU A 201 -8.59 -9.65 -16.18
N LEU A 202 -9.49 -10.61 -16.47
CA LEU A 202 -9.93 -11.58 -15.45
C LEU A 202 -8.77 -12.47 -15.01
N GLU A 203 -7.98 -12.97 -15.97
CA GLU A 203 -6.80 -13.79 -15.69
C GLU A 203 -5.75 -13.01 -14.88
N ASP A 204 -5.54 -11.73 -15.18
CA ASP A 204 -4.57 -10.90 -14.48
C ASP A 204 -5.04 -10.57 -13.05
N CYS A 205 -6.34 -10.34 -12.82
CA CYS A 205 -6.90 -10.22 -11.47
C CYS A 205 -6.78 -11.52 -10.66
N GLU A 206 -6.96 -12.69 -11.30
CA GLU A 206 -6.73 -13.99 -10.65
C GLU A 206 -5.25 -14.20 -10.30
N LYS A 207 -4.33 -13.86 -11.21
CA LYS A 207 -2.88 -13.92 -10.96
C LYS A 207 -2.44 -13.02 -9.82
N GLU A 208 -2.93 -11.79 -9.78
CA GLU A 208 -2.68 -10.84 -8.71
C GLU A 208 -2.99 -11.45 -7.35
N ARG A 209 -4.18 -12.00 -7.20
CA ARG A 209 -4.63 -12.60 -5.94
C ARG A 209 -3.86 -13.87 -5.59
N ALA A 210 -3.54 -14.71 -6.59
CA ALA A 210 -2.70 -15.89 -6.41
C ALA A 210 -1.27 -15.55 -5.95
N ILE A 211 -0.74 -14.38 -6.31
CA ILE A 211 0.53 -13.86 -5.77
C ILE A 211 0.40 -13.60 -4.27
N LEU A 212 -0.70 -12.97 -3.84
CA LEU A 212 -0.95 -12.69 -2.42
C LEU A 212 -1.22 -13.99 -1.63
N ASP A 213 -1.88 -14.98 -2.22
CA ASP A 213 -2.02 -16.32 -1.62
C ASP A 213 -0.66 -16.94 -1.33
N ARG A 214 0.26 -16.91 -2.31
CA ARG A 214 1.62 -17.44 -2.13
C ARG A 214 2.41 -16.68 -1.06
N ILE A 215 2.25 -15.36 -0.98
CA ILE A 215 2.90 -14.55 0.07
C ILE A 215 2.36 -14.96 1.43
N PHE A 216 1.03 -15.10 1.56
CA PHE A 216 0.39 -15.55 2.79
C PHE A 216 0.91 -16.94 3.20
N ASP A 217 0.86 -17.92 2.29
CA ASP A 217 1.31 -19.28 2.55
C ASP A 217 2.77 -19.32 3.00
N THR A 218 3.64 -18.57 2.31
CA THR A 218 5.09 -18.49 2.65
C THR A 218 5.33 -17.94 4.06
N LEU A 219 4.58 -16.93 4.48
CA LEU A 219 4.69 -16.37 5.84
C LEU A 219 4.08 -17.31 6.88
N PHE A 220 2.92 -17.88 6.58
CA PHE A 220 2.18 -18.76 7.47
C PHE A 220 2.91 -20.08 7.72
N GLU A 221 3.41 -20.73 6.67
CA GLU A 221 4.20 -21.95 6.77
C GLU A 221 5.56 -21.77 7.48
N ALA A 222 6.14 -20.56 7.37
CA ALA A 222 7.33 -20.19 8.12
C ALA A 222 7.05 -19.95 9.63
N GLY A 223 5.80 -20.02 10.06
CA GLY A 223 5.40 -19.80 11.45
C GLY A 223 5.56 -18.34 11.90
N GLN A 224 5.33 -17.39 11.00
CA GLN A 224 5.28 -15.98 11.38
C GLN A 224 4.07 -15.74 12.33
N PRO A 225 4.20 -14.88 13.35
CA PRO A 225 3.12 -14.59 14.31
C PRO A 225 2.07 -13.65 13.73
N LEU A 226 1.54 -13.97 12.53
CA LEU A 226 0.59 -13.13 11.83
C LEU A 226 -0.69 -12.94 12.66
N ALA A 227 -1.01 -11.69 12.99
CA ALA A 227 -2.22 -11.28 13.68
C ALA A 227 -3.14 -10.44 12.78
N HIS A 228 -2.55 -9.57 11.93
CA HIS A 228 -3.30 -8.61 11.14
C HIS A 228 -2.84 -8.59 9.67
N TRP A 229 -3.83 -8.40 8.77
CA TRP A 229 -3.59 -8.12 7.35
C TRP A 229 -4.56 -7.04 6.87
N PHE A 230 -4.02 -5.86 6.49
CA PHE A 230 -4.80 -4.73 6.01
C PHE A 230 -4.65 -4.56 4.51
N TYR A 231 -5.72 -4.14 3.83
CA TYR A 231 -5.71 -3.84 2.40
C TYR A 231 -6.78 -2.81 2.03
N GLY A 232 -6.60 -2.11 0.89
CA GLY A 232 -7.52 -1.12 0.31
C GLY A 232 -8.14 -1.62 -1.00
N HIS A 233 -7.98 -0.84 -2.09
CA HIS A 233 -8.31 -1.15 -3.47
C HIS A 233 -9.81 -1.30 -3.80
N PHE A 234 -10.61 -1.93 -2.95
CA PHE A 234 -12.01 -2.28 -3.24
C PHE A 234 -13.00 -1.19 -2.85
N HIS A 235 -12.57 -0.17 -2.12
CA HIS A 235 -13.37 0.97 -1.66
C HIS A 235 -14.58 0.53 -0.83
N GLN A 236 -14.40 -0.41 0.06
CA GLN A 236 -15.40 -0.90 1.01
C GLN A 236 -14.73 -1.30 2.31
N SER A 237 -15.51 -1.35 3.38
CA SER A 237 -15.06 -1.83 4.69
C SER A 237 -15.54 -3.25 4.92
N TRP A 238 -14.60 -4.13 5.27
CA TRP A 238 -14.92 -5.50 5.65
C TRP A 238 -13.86 -6.07 6.60
N ASN A 239 -14.26 -7.04 7.43
CA ASN A 239 -13.36 -7.72 8.33
C ASN A 239 -13.74 -9.18 8.49
N ALA A 240 -12.74 -10.06 8.52
CA ALA A 240 -12.92 -11.45 8.90
C ALA A 240 -11.65 -12.01 9.53
N SER A 241 -11.82 -12.95 10.47
CA SER A 241 -10.73 -13.78 10.94
C SER A 241 -10.65 -15.04 10.09
N ILE A 242 -9.53 -15.19 9.38
CA ILE A 242 -9.26 -16.34 8.50
C ILE A 242 -7.91 -16.93 8.91
N TYR A 243 -7.85 -18.21 9.18
CA TYR A 243 -6.65 -18.91 9.68
C TYR A 243 -6.03 -18.26 10.93
N GLY A 244 -6.85 -17.62 11.78
CA GLY A 244 -6.39 -16.91 12.97
C GLY A 244 -5.85 -15.50 12.73
N VAL A 245 -5.79 -15.04 11.48
CA VAL A 245 -5.37 -13.69 11.10
C VAL A 245 -6.59 -12.80 10.87
N LEU A 246 -6.60 -11.60 11.42
CA LEU A 246 -7.66 -10.61 11.18
C LEU A 246 -7.37 -9.86 9.88
N PHE A 247 -8.08 -10.21 8.81
CA PHE A 247 -8.08 -9.47 7.54
C PHE A 247 -9.03 -8.29 7.63
N SER A 248 -8.55 -7.13 7.18
CA SER A 248 -9.28 -5.86 7.22
C SER A 248 -9.17 -5.13 5.89
N MET A 249 -10.27 -5.11 5.14
CA MET A 249 -10.44 -4.25 3.97
C MET A 249 -10.85 -2.85 4.43
N LEU A 250 -10.21 -1.83 3.88
CA LEU A 250 -10.43 -0.44 4.24
C LEU A 250 -11.04 0.33 3.07
N ASP A 251 -12.10 1.09 3.36
CA ASP A 251 -12.69 2.03 2.42
C ASP A 251 -11.80 3.26 2.21
N ILE A 252 -12.13 4.08 1.24
CA ILE A 252 -11.43 5.36 0.97
C ILE A 252 -11.38 6.18 2.26
N MET A 253 -10.18 6.62 2.63
CA MET A 253 -9.95 7.42 3.85
C MET A 253 -10.42 6.76 5.15
N GLU A 254 -10.67 5.47 5.17
CA GLU A 254 -10.93 4.75 6.40
C GLU A 254 -9.65 4.54 7.19
N PHE A 255 -9.66 4.86 8.48
CA PHE A 255 -8.54 4.68 9.40
C PHE A 255 -8.86 3.54 10.36
N LYS A 256 -7.93 2.62 10.51
CA LYS A 256 -8.05 1.49 11.43
C LYS A 256 -6.78 1.29 12.24
N GLU A 257 -6.92 1.23 13.54
CA GLU A 257 -5.79 1.03 14.46
C GLU A 257 -5.28 -0.42 14.39
N VAL A 258 -3.96 -0.59 14.44
CA VAL A 258 -3.31 -1.89 14.62
C VAL A 258 -3.27 -2.17 16.11
N LEU A 259 -4.10 -3.09 16.57
CA LEU A 259 -4.21 -3.41 18.00
C LEU A 259 -3.16 -4.44 18.40
N ARG A 260 -2.61 -4.29 19.59
CA ARG A 260 -1.85 -5.39 20.24
C ARG A 260 -2.83 -6.40 20.82
N GLU A 261 -2.58 -7.66 20.55
CA GLU A 261 -3.23 -8.76 21.26
C GLU A 261 -2.70 -8.93 22.69
#